data_eb1f39caa3aa783d2e755c0ddee2a83f
#
_entry.id   eb1f39caa3aa783d2e755c0ddee2a83f
#
_cell.length_a   1.000
_cell.length_b   1.000
_cell.length_c   1.000
_cell.angle_alpha   90.00
_cell.angle_beta   90.00
_cell.angle_gamma   90.00
#
_symmetry.space_group_name_H-M   'P 1'
#
loop_
_entity.id
_entity.type
_entity.pdbx_description
1 polymer ?
#
loop_
_entity_poly.entity_id
_entity_poly.type
_entity_poly.pdbx_seq_one_letter_code
_entity_poly.pdbx_strand_id
1 'polypeptide(L)'
;MSFSITKITDNKKRYLDLLLLGDEQESMIDRYLERGEMFVLEDDGVKAVCVITGESREVCELKNIAVTPTAQRQGYGRKLINYLINHYSGRYTQMIVGTGEVPSAM
;
A
#
# COMPACT_ATOMS: atom_id res chain seq x y z
N MET A 1 1.65 -7.31 21.46
CA MET A 1 0.74 -7.36 20.35
C MET A 1 1.49 -7.38 19.05
N SER A 2 1.25 -8.41 18.28
CA SER A 2 1.99 -8.55 17.03
C SER A 2 1.03 -8.40 15.86
N PHE A 3 1.54 -7.81 14.81
CA PHE A 3 0.84 -7.75 13.54
C PHE A 3 1.75 -8.37 12.50
N SER A 4 1.18 -8.73 11.35
CA SER A 4 1.96 -9.26 10.25
C SER A 4 1.65 -8.50 8.99
N ILE A 5 2.65 -8.39 8.11
CA ILE A 5 2.48 -7.77 6.80
C ILE A 5 2.92 -8.79 5.77
N THR A 6 2.03 -9.09 4.84
CA THR A 6 2.22 -10.14 3.86
C THR A 6 2.06 -9.58 2.46
N LYS A 7 2.97 -9.96 1.57
CA LYS A 7 2.84 -9.61 0.16
C LYS A 7 1.79 -10.52 -0.49
N ILE A 8 0.87 -9.92 -1.20
CA ILE A 8 -0.21 -10.63 -1.89
C ILE A 8 0.15 -10.76 -3.35
N THR A 9 0.24 -11.98 -3.86
CA THR A 9 0.72 -12.23 -5.22
C THR A 9 -0.37 -12.69 -6.18
N ASP A 10 -1.55 -13.05 -5.68
CA ASP A 10 -2.66 -13.46 -6.55
C ASP A 10 -3.99 -13.06 -5.91
N ASN A 11 -5.03 -13.09 -6.74
CA ASN A 11 -6.40 -12.80 -6.32
C ASN A 11 -6.47 -11.52 -5.49
N LYS A 12 -5.80 -10.49 -6.00
CA LYS A 12 -5.68 -9.21 -5.27
C LYS A 12 -7.03 -8.52 -5.09
N LYS A 13 -7.96 -8.76 -6.02
CA LYS A 13 -9.27 -8.12 -5.95
C LYS A 13 -10.16 -8.65 -4.84
N ARG A 14 -9.75 -9.69 -4.13
CA ARG A 14 -10.51 -10.08 -2.95
C ARG A 14 -10.46 -9.01 -1.86
N TYR A 15 -9.55 -8.04 -2.01
CA TYR A 15 -9.46 -6.89 -1.10
C TYR A 15 -10.04 -5.61 -1.72
N LEU A 16 -10.87 -5.75 -2.75
CA LEU A 16 -11.37 -4.58 -3.49
C LEU A 16 -12.08 -3.57 -2.59
N ASP A 17 -12.86 -4.05 -1.62
CA ASP A 17 -13.58 -3.14 -0.72
C ASP A 17 -12.63 -2.17 -0.02
N LEU A 18 -11.49 -2.68 0.44
CA LEU A 18 -10.49 -1.82 1.07
C LEU A 18 -9.80 -0.92 0.05
N LEU A 19 -9.46 -1.48 -1.11
CA LEU A 19 -8.80 -0.69 -2.14
C LEU A 19 -9.64 0.49 -2.58
N LEU A 20 -10.97 0.33 -2.59
CA LEU A 20 -11.87 1.42 -2.96
C LEU A 20 -11.90 2.55 -1.93
N LEU A 21 -11.46 2.31 -0.71
CA LEU A 21 -11.31 3.38 0.27
C LEU A 21 -10.14 4.30 -0.08
N GLY A 22 -9.11 3.74 -0.69
CA GLY A 22 -7.93 4.53 -1.06
C GLY A 22 -8.03 5.13 -2.46
N ASP A 23 -8.86 4.56 -3.32
CA ASP A 23 -9.06 5.02 -4.69
C ASP A 23 -10.47 4.65 -5.08
N GLU A 24 -11.32 5.63 -5.24
CA GLU A 24 -12.77 5.43 -5.33
C GLU A 24 -13.24 4.78 -6.62
N GLN A 25 -12.37 4.61 -7.61
CA GLN A 25 -12.77 4.07 -8.92
C GLN A 25 -12.03 2.78 -9.20
N GLU A 26 -12.79 1.70 -9.38
CA GLU A 26 -12.21 0.41 -9.69
C GLU A 26 -11.40 0.45 -10.98
N SER A 27 -11.86 1.21 -11.98
CA SER A 27 -11.12 1.33 -13.23
C SER A 27 -9.73 1.91 -13.04
N MET A 28 -9.56 2.80 -12.06
CA MET A 28 -8.25 3.33 -11.75
C MET A 28 -7.39 2.29 -11.03
N ILE A 29 -8.01 1.55 -10.12
CA ILE A 29 -7.31 0.47 -9.42
C ILE A 29 -6.80 -0.56 -10.41
N ASP A 30 -7.60 -0.90 -11.42
CA ASP A 30 -7.21 -1.86 -12.45
C ASP A 30 -5.94 -1.45 -13.19
N ARG A 31 -5.65 -0.16 -13.26
CA ARG A 31 -4.48 0.33 -13.98
C ARG A 31 -3.17 -0.06 -13.32
N TYR A 32 -3.17 -0.26 -12.01
CA TYR A 32 -1.91 -0.50 -11.30
C TYR A 32 -1.88 -1.79 -10.48
N LEU A 33 -3.05 -2.42 -10.25
CA LEU A 33 -3.12 -3.50 -9.26
C LEU A 33 -2.25 -4.70 -9.64
N GLU A 34 -2.37 -5.17 -10.88
CA GLU A 34 -1.66 -6.39 -11.27
C GLU A 34 -0.17 -6.17 -11.45
N ARG A 35 0.23 -4.99 -11.93
CA ARG A 35 1.65 -4.71 -12.10
C ARG A 35 2.33 -4.26 -10.81
N GLY A 36 1.54 -3.89 -9.82
CA GLY A 36 2.07 -3.41 -8.55
C GLY A 36 2.33 -4.53 -7.57
N GLU A 37 3.00 -4.18 -6.49
CA GLU A 37 3.19 -5.07 -5.35
C GLU A 37 2.20 -4.67 -4.27
N MET A 38 1.43 -5.64 -3.79
CA MET A 38 0.39 -5.40 -2.81
C MET A 38 0.78 -6.02 -1.49
N PHE A 39 0.53 -5.30 -0.41
CA PHE A 39 0.77 -5.79 0.94
C PHE A 39 -0.48 -5.63 1.79
N VAL A 40 -0.68 -6.58 2.67
CA VAL A 40 -1.81 -6.58 3.60
C VAL A 40 -1.28 -6.68 5.02
N LEU A 41 -1.75 -5.80 5.89
CA LEU A 41 -1.43 -5.85 7.30
C LEU A 41 -2.58 -6.51 8.05
N GLU A 42 -2.25 -7.53 8.84
CA GLU A 42 -3.21 -8.24 9.67
C GLU A 42 -2.83 -8.14 11.13
N ASP A 43 -3.84 -7.91 11.95
CA ASP A 43 -3.73 -7.89 13.39
C ASP A 43 -5.10 -8.28 13.92
N ASP A 44 -5.29 -9.60 14.10
CA ASP A 44 -6.61 -10.14 14.37
C ASP A 44 -7.57 -9.75 13.25
N GLY A 45 -7.22 -10.18 12.03
CA GLY A 45 -7.96 -9.84 10.82
C GLY A 45 -7.29 -8.75 10.04
N VAL A 46 -7.75 -8.55 8.81
CA VAL A 46 -7.16 -7.55 7.91
C VAL A 46 -7.50 -6.15 8.38
N LYS A 47 -6.48 -5.32 8.56
CA LYS A 47 -6.63 -3.94 9.03
C LYS A 47 -6.29 -2.91 7.97
N ALA A 48 -5.35 -3.24 7.06
CA ALA A 48 -4.89 -2.26 6.08
C ALA A 48 -4.32 -2.95 4.86
N VAL A 49 -4.36 -2.25 3.71
CA VAL A 49 -3.77 -2.71 2.47
C VAL A 49 -3.02 -1.57 1.82
N CYS A 50 -2.06 -1.90 0.95
CA CYS A 50 -1.41 -0.90 0.11
C CYS A 50 -0.94 -1.52 -1.18
N VAL A 51 -0.71 -0.68 -2.20
CA VAL A 51 -0.17 -1.10 -3.49
C VAL A 51 0.94 -0.14 -3.89
N ILE A 52 2.08 -0.70 -4.27
CA ILE A 52 3.27 0.05 -4.67
C ILE A 52 3.63 -0.34 -6.10
N THR A 53 3.97 0.65 -6.92
CA THR A 53 4.49 0.38 -8.27
C THR A 53 5.89 0.94 -8.41
N GLY A 54 6.73 0.29 -9.21
CA GLY A 54 8.01 0.85 -9.60
C GLY A 54 7.79 1.75 -10.80
N GLU A 55 8.18 3.01 -10.67
CA GLU A 55 7.98 3.99 -11.74
C GLU A 55 9.24 4.25 -12.52
N SER A 56 10.39 4.09 -11.89
CA SER A 56 11.68 4.17 -12.55
C SER A 56 12.68 3.38 -11.71
N ARG A 57 13.92 3.40 -12.13
CA ARG A 57 14.98 2.71 -11.43
C ARG A 57 15.13 3.17 -9.98
N GLU A 58 14.85 4.45 -9.74
CA GLU A 58 15.09 5.06 -8.44
C GLU A 58 13.82 5.46 -7.71
N VAL A 59 12.66 5.38 -8.37
CA VAL A 59 11.41 5.91 -7.83
C VAL A 59 10.34 4.85 -7.82
N CYS A 60 9.71 4.66 -6.67
CA CYS A 60 8.46 3.88 -6.58
C CYS A 60 7.33 4.80 -6.17
N GLU A 61 6.12 4.32 -6.36
CA GLU A 61 4.93 5.13 -6.05
C GLU A 61 3.96 4.35 -5.21
N LEU A 62 3.50 4.97 -4.12
CA LEU A 62 2.41 4.42 -3.30
C LEU A 62 1.10 4.77 -3.99
N LYS A 63 0.53 3.79 -4.69
CA LYS A 63 -0.68 4.00 -5.48
C LYS A 63 -1.95 3.95 -4.64
N ASN A 64 -1.93 3.19 -3.57
CA ASN A 64 -3.12 2.99 -2.77
C ASN A 64 -2.68 2.61 -1.36
N ILE A 65 -3.30 3.22 -0.37
CA ILE A 65 -3.18 2.78 1.01
C ILE A 65 -4.52 3.02 1.69
N ALA A 66 -5.02 2.01 2.37
CA ALA A 66 -6.32 2.10 3.02
C ALA A 66 -6.32 1.32 4.31
N VAL A 67 -6.97 1.88 5.32
CA VAL A 67 -7.16 1.24 6.63
C VAL A 67 -8.66 1.04 6.81
N THR A 68 -9.05 -0.17 7.23
CA THR A 68 -10.47 -0.45 7.44
C THR A 68 -11.06 0.57 8.44
N PRO A 69 -12.30 1.04 8.21
CA PRO A 69 -12.84 2.12 9.03
C PRO A 69 -12.82 1.87 10.54
N THR A 70 -13.06 0.61 10.96
CA THR A 70 -13.08 0.28 12.38
C THR A 70 -11.69 0.27 13.01
N ALA A 71 -10.63 0.36 12.21
CA ALA A 71 -9.27 0.29 12.72
C ALA A 71 -8.48 1.57 12.47
N GLN A 72 -9.12 2.61 11.97
CA GLN A 72 -8.45 3.88 11.70
C GLN A 72 -8.00 4.53 13.00
N ARG A 73 -6.95 5.37 12.90
CA ARG A 73 -6.37 6.10 14.02
C ARG A 73 -5.72 5.22 15.07
N GLN A 74 -5.37 3.98 14.70
CA GLN A 74 -4.65 3.07 15.58
C GLN A 74 -3.23 2.82 15.14
N GLY A 75 -2.75 3.56 14.14
CA GLY A 75 -1.36 3.50 13.70
C GLY A 75 -1.06 2.44 12.64
N TYR A 76 -2.07 1.78 12.08
CA TYR A 76 -1.83 0.73 11.09
C TYR A 76 -1.27 1.29 9.78
N GLY A 77 -1.76 2.45 9.34
CA GLY A 77 -1.22 3.08 8.14
C GLY A 77 0.26 3.41 8.30
N ARG A 78 0.62 3.95 9.46
CA ARG A 78 2.01 4.26 9.76
C ARG A 78 2.88 3.01 9.78
N LYS A 79 2.36 1.92 10.36
CA LYS A 79 3.10 0.66 10.38
C LYS A 79 3.38 0.15 8.98
N LEU A 80 2.38 0.24 8.08
CA LEU A 80 2.56 -0.13 6.69
C LEU A 80 3.61 0.75 6.02
N ILE A 81 3.52 2.05 6.18
CA ILE A 81 4.45 2.97 5.54
C ILE A 81 5.88 2.71 6.02
N ASN A 82 6.06 2.53 7.33
CA ASN A 82 7.39 2.23 7.88
C ASN A 82 7.94 0.92 7.31
N TYR A 83 7.08 -0.09 7.19
CA TYR A 83 7.48 -1.36 6.57
C TYR A 83 7.95 -1.14 5.14
N LEU A 84 7.20 -0.35 4.36
CA LEU A 84 7.52 -0.11 2.96
C LEU A 84 8.84 0.64 2.81
N ILE A 85 9.07 1.62 3.65
CA ILE A 85 10.32 2.37 3.61
C ILE A 85 11.50 1.43 3.83
N ASN A 86 11.41 0.57 4.83
CA ASN A 86 12.47 -0.39 5.10
C ASN A 86 12.60 -1.42 3.99
N HIS A 87 11.46 -1.89 3.47
CA HIS A 87 11.44 -2.93 2.44
C HIS A 87 12.09 -2.45 1.14
N TYR A 88 11.85 -1.20 0.77
CA TYR A 88 12.28 -0.67 -0.53
C TYR A 88 13.54 0.18 -0.46
N SER A 89 14.08 0.45 0.72
CA SER A 89 15.20 1.37 0.87
C SER A 89 16.46 0.94 0.11
N GLY A 90 16.59 -0.36 -0.18
CA GLY A 90 17.73 -0.85 -0.97
C GLY A 90 17.49 -0.83 -2.46
N ARG A 91 16.27 -0.56 -2.91
CA ARG A 91 15.90 -0.61 -4.34
C ARG A 91 15.59 0.76 -4.92
N TYR A 92 14.99 1.62 -4.12
CA TYR A 92 14.55 2.93 -4.56
C TYR A 92 15.10 3.99 -3.63
N THR A 93 15.34 5.17 -4.18
CA THR A 93 15.81 6.31 -3.39
C THR A 93 14.66 7.26 -3.04
N GLN A 94 13.52 7.09 -3.69
CA GLN A 94 12.38 7.99 -3.48
C GLN A 94 11.07 7.22 -3.64
N MET A 95 10.12 7.54 -2.77
CA MET A 95 8.74 7.05 -2.89
C MET A 95 7.83 8.26 -2.98
N ILE A 96 7.02 8.30 -4.05
CA ILE A 96 6.02 9.35 -4.20
C ILE A 96 4.66 8.78 -3.82
N VAL A 97 3.73 9.66 -3.48
CA VAL A 97 2.38 9.27 -3.11
C VAL A 97 1.48 9.49 -4.32
N GLY A 98 0.74 8.45 -4.71
CA GLY A 98 -0.05 8.46 -5.94
C GLY A 98 -1.20 9.44 -5.98
N THR A 99 -1.46 10.16 -4.89
CA THR A 99 -2.50 11.17 -4.85
C THR A 99 -2.02 12.53 -5.31
N GLY A 100 -0.75 12.63 -5.73
CA GLY A 100 -0.17 13.91 -6.11
C GLY A 100 0.47 14.66 -4.97
N GLU A 101 0.64 13.99 -3.84
CA GLU A 101 1.26 14.59 -2.68
C GLU A 101 2.77 14.78 -2.88
N VAL A 102 3.36 15.49 -1.95
CA VAL A 102 4.79 15.76 -1.98
C VAL A 102 5.57 14.44 -1.88
N PRO A 103 6.59 14.24 -2.73
CA PRO A 103 7.41 13.03 -2.64
C PRO A 103 8.09 12.90 -1.29
N SER A 104 8.24 11.65 -0.85
CA SER A 104 8.93 11.34 0.40
C SER A 104 10.29 10.75 0.08
N ALA A 105 11.32 11.24 0.72
CA ALA A 105 12.67 10.69 0.57
C ALA A 105 12.74 9.37 1.34
N MET A 106 13.40 8.38 0.75
CA MET A 106 13.56 7.07 1.34
C MET A 106 14.85 6.99 2.17
#